data_1ec2a64d36d2a9b4227c27f84029feb9
#
_entry.id   1ec2a64d36d2a9b4227c27f84029feb9
#
_cell.length_a   1.000
_cell.length_b   1.000
_cell.length_c   1.000
_cell.angle_alpha   90.00
_cell.angle_beta   90.00
_cell.angle_gamma   90.00
#
_symmetry.space_group_name_H-M   'P 1'
#
loop_
_entity.id
_entity.type
_entity.pdbx_description
1 polymer ?
#
loop_
_entity_poly.entity_id
_entity_poly.type
_entity_poly.pdbx_seq_one_letter_code
_entity_poly.pdbx_strand_id
1 'polypeptide(L)'
;MIDVCDALLDKNPDDVTAIFFKGGAIGFEGRLRFHRNDYLAAANAGRKALPLVQSASSLDHSNCDILLGTGMYNYYADVIPKEYPFVKPLILFIPAGDKQKGIEQLTRASEQGKYAAVEATYFLMQIYYYYEKDYRKALALAAKLHDRFPTNTLFHRYLGRCLVSVDDWVAVRSVFTAIRERADQGMRGYAASSRREAEYYLGMADMMEGKPNEALPHFYQCDAMCRELDKEGASGFMAMANLKIGMVYDIQGKRELAVAQYKKVLEMKDYNGSEAQATEFLQSPYRQEVRSR
;
A
#
# COMPACT_ATOMS: atom_id res chain seq x y z
N MET A 1 14.54 2.70 -21.64
CA MET A 1 13.88 1.41 -21.97
C MET A 1 13.00 1.55 -23.20
N ILE A 2 12.06 2.51 -23.26
CA ILE A 2 11.17 2.68 -24.43
C ILE A 2 11.98 2.84 -25.72
N ASP A 3 12.96 3.74 -25.77
CA ASP A 3 13.80 3.98 -26.96
C ASP A 3 14.56 2.71 -27.44
N VAL A 4 14.98 1.87 -26.48
CA VAL A 4 15.63 0.58 -26.82
C VAL A 4 14.62 -0.38 -27.44
N CYS A 5 13.41 -0.43 -26.91
CA CYS A 5 12.36 -1.24 -27.50
C CYS A 5 11.96 -0.73 -28.89
N ASP A 6 11.89 0.59 -29.09
CA ASP A 6 11.60 1.19 -30.41
C ASP A 6 12.65 0.78 -31.43
N ALA A 7 13.93 0.89 -31.09
CA ALA A 7 15.03 0.47 -31.98
C ALA A 7 15.03 -1.05 -32.31
N LEU A 8 14.47 -1.89 -31.42
CA LEU A 8 14.27 -3.32 -31.71
C LEU A 8 13.07 -3.54 -32.63
N LEU A 9 11.97 -2.83 -32.37
CA LEU A 9 10.74 -2.91 -33.16
C LEU A 9 10.90 -2.35 -34.58
N ASP A 10 11.78 -1.38 -34.78
CA ASP A 10 12.15 -0.90 -36.12
C ASP A 10 12.82 -2.00 -36.97
N LYS A 11 13.52 -2.96 -36.33
CA LYS A 11 14.17 -4.09 -36.99
C LYS A 11 13.25 -5.30 -37.13
N ASN A 12 12.43 -5.54 -36.12
CA ASN A 12 11.46 -6.64 -36.06
C ASN A 12 10.18 -6.17 -35.35
N PRO A 13 9.14 -5.73 -36.12
CA PRO A 13 7.89 -5.23 -35.54
C PRO A 13 7.14 -6.25 -34.66
N ASP A 14 7.39 -7.55 -34.84
CA ASP A 14 6.77 -8.64 -34.10
C ASP A 14 7.67 -9.18 -32.95
N ASP A 15 8.70 -8.44 -32.55
CA ASP A 15 9.50 -8.81 -31.38
C ASP A 15 8.66 -8.73 -30.10
N VAL A 16 8.14 -9.91 -29.68
CA VAL A 16 7.27 -10.04 -28.51
C VAL A 16 7.92 -9.48 -27.25
N THR A 17 9.23 -9.67 -27.10
CA THR A 17 9.97 -9.18 -25.91
C THR A 17 10.01 -7.66 -25.90
N ALA A 18 10.32 -7.04 -27.04
CA ALA A 18 10.34 -5.59 -27.17
C ALA A 18 8.94 -4.98 -26.97
N ILE A 19 7.90 -5.58 -27.57
CA ILE A 19 6.51 -5.17 -27.39
C ILE A 19 6.11 -5.24 -25.90
N PHE A 20 6.39 -6.36 -25.24
CA PHE A 20 6.07 -6.58 -23.84
C PHE A 20 6.75 -5.56 -22.92
N PHE A 21 8.07 -5.38 -23.04
CA PHE A 21 8.79 -4.44 -22.18
C PHE A 21 8.42 -2.97 -22.46
N LYS A 22 8.12 -2.62 -23.72
CA LYS A 22 7.62 -1.27 -24.06
C LYS A 22 6.26 -1.02 -23.43
N GLY A 23 5.32 -1.96 -23.58
CA GLY A 23 3.99 -1.88 -22.98
C GLY A 23 4.08 -1.80 -21.46
N GLY A 24 4.93 -2.62 -20.83
CA GLY A 24 5.19 -2.61 -19.40
C GLY A 24 5.74 -1.27 -18.91
N ALA A 25 6.76 -0.72 -19.59
CA ALA A 25 7.36 0.57 -19.22
C ALA A 25 6.33 1.71 -19.25
N ILE A 26 5.49 1.77 -20.30
CA ILE A 26 4.41 2.76 -20.42
C ILE A 26 3.35 2.54 -19.31
N GLY A 27 2.99 1.29 -19.04
CA GLY A 27 2.04 0.96 -17.97
C GLY A 27 2.53 1.38 -16.57
N PHE A 28 3.81 1.15 -16.27
CA PHE A 28 4.41 1.61 -15.01
C PHE A 28 4.50 3.14 -14.91
N GLU A 29 4.76 3.83 -16.01
CA GLU A 29 4.68 5.31 -16.06
C GLU A 29 3.25 5.76 -15.74
N GLY A 30 2.24 5.15 -16.33
CA GLY A 30 0.83 5.45 -16.06
C GLY A 30 0.49 5.28 -14.58
N ARG A 31 0.97 4.21 -13.95
CA ARG A 31 0.80 3.98 -12.52
C ARG A 31 1.45 5.08 -11.68
N LEU A 32 2.66 5.50 -12.02
CA LEU A 32 3.36 6.59 -11.34
C LEU A 32 2.58 7.91 -11.46
N ARG A 33 2.04 8.21 -12.65
CA ARG A 33 1.18 9.39 -12.87
C ARG A 33 -0.08 9.34 -12.03
N PHE A 34 -0.74 8.18 -11.96
CA PHE A 34 -1.92 7.99 -11.11
C PHE A 34 -1.63 8.28 -9.63
N HIS A 35 -0.51 7.78 -9.08
CA HIS A 35 -0.11 8.06 -7.70
C HIS A 35 0.25 9.54 -7.45
N ARG A 36 0.54 10.30 -8.51
CA ARG A 36 0.77 11.75 -8.45
C ARG A 36 -0.48 12.57 -8.73
N ASN A 37 -1.66 11.94 -8.74
CA ASN A 37 -2.97 12.54 -9.06
C ASN A 37 -3.05 13.12 -10.50
N ASP A 38 -2.13 12.75 -11.41
CA ASP A 38 -2.15 13.11 -12.82
C ASP A 38 -2.97 12.06 -13.60
N TYR A 39 -4.27 12.07 -13.37
CA TYR A 39 -5.20 11.05 -13.88
C TYR A 39 -5.31 11.04 -15.40
N LEU A 40 -5.20 12.23 -16.04
CA LEU A 40 -5.25 12.33 -17.49
C LEU A 40 -4.02 11.70 -18.16
N ALA A 41 -2.83 11.97 -17.66
CA ALA A 41 -1.61 11.35 -18.15
C ALA A 41 -1.59 9.84 -17.87
N ALA A 42 -2.13 9.40 -16.71
CA ALA A 42 -2.28 7.98 -16.39
C ALA A 42 -3.21 7.26 -17.38
N ALA A 43 -4.36 7.85 -17.70
CA ALA A 43 -5.31 7.30 -18.69
C ALA A 43 -4.68 7.23 -20.10
N ASN A 44 -3.95 8.26 -20.52
CA ASN A 44 -3.21 8.26 -21.79
C ASN A 44 -2.13 7.18 -21.85
N ALA A 45 -1.40 6.97 -20.77
CA ALA A 45 -0.41 5.89 -20.70
C ALA A 45 -1.09 4.51 -20.81
N GLY A 46 -2.20 4.29 -20.11
CA GLY A 46 -2.99 3.06 -20.22
C GLY A 46 -3.47 2.80 -21.65
N ARG A 47 -3.98 3.83 -22.32
CA ARG A 47 -4.41 3.74 -23.73
C ARG A 47 -3.26 3.37 -24.70
N LYS A 48 -2.03 3.84 -24.44
CA LYS A 48 -0.85 3.49 -25.23
C LYS A 48 -0.30 2.09 -24.91
N ALA A 49 -0.35 1.69 -23.63
CA ALA A 49 0.17 0.41 -23.19
C ALA A 49 -0.72 -0.76 -23.63
N LEU A 50 -2.06 -0.60 -23.60
CA LEU A 50 -3.01 -1.66 -23.87
C LEU A 50 -2.83 -2.38 -25.20
N PRO A 51 -2.71 -1.69 -26.36
CA PRO A 51 -2.49 -2.35 -27.65
C PRO A 51 -1.19 -3.17 -27.69
N LEU A 52 -0.12 -2.69 -27.03
CA LEU A 52 1.15 -3.41 -26.96
C LEU A 52 1.00 -4.70 -26.13
N VAL A 53 0.34 -4.64 -24.98
CA VAL A 53 0.10 -5.82 -24.14
C VAL A 53 -0.79 -6.83 -24.86
N GLN A 54 -1.82 -6.37 -25.59
CA GLN A 54 -2.69 -7.24 -26.40
C GLN A 54 -1.94 -7.87 -27.57
N SER A 55 -1.09 -7.10 -28.28
CA SER A 55 -0.25 -7.60 -29.35
C SER A 55 0.73 -8.67 -28.85
N ALA A 56 1.46 -8.40 -27.77
CA ALA A 56 2.33 -9.39 -27.16
C ALA A 56 1.58 -10.68 -26.80
N SER A 57 0.38 -10.56 -26.21
CA SER A 57 -0.46 -11.70 -25.85
C SER A 57 -0.97 -12.50 -27.05
N SER A 58 -1.19 -11.86 -28.20
CA SER A 58 -1.61 -12.53 -29.43
C SER A 58 -0.46 -13.24 -30.15
N LEU A 59 0.74 -12.72 -30.02
CA LEU A 59 1.95 -13.29 -30.64
C LEU A 59 2.53 -14.47 -29.85
N ASP A 60 2.43 -14.43 -28.50
CA ASP A 60 2.92 -15.51 -27.65
C ASP A 60 1.97 -15.80 -26.48
N HIS A 61 1.06 -16.74 -26.69
CA HIS A 61 0.11 -17.19 -25.66
C HIS A 61 0.74 -18.03 -24.53
N SER A 62 1.97 -18.52 -24.73
CA SER A 62 2.68 -19.37 -23.77
C SER A 62 3.43 -18.56 -22.72
N ASN A 63 3.72 -17.31 -23.01
CA ASN A 63 4.54 -16.45 -22.16
C ASN A 63 3.73 -15.89 -20.98
N CYS A 64 3.90 -16.52 -19.80
CA CYS A 64 3.21 -16.10 -18.60
C CYS A 64 3.60 -14.72 -18.07
N ASP A 65 4.73 -14.15 -18.49
CA ASP A 65 5.12 -12.79 -18.09
C ASP A 65 4.15 -11.73 -18.65
N ILE A 66 3.59 -11.98 -19.84
CA ILE A 66 2.62 -11.08 -20.49
C ILE A 66 1.33 -10.99 -19.67
N LEU A 67 1.01 -12.03 -18.90
CA LEU A 67 -0.16 -12.06 -18.03
C LEU A 67 -0.11 -11.03 -16.90
N LEU A 68 1.07 -10.50 -16.55
CA LEU A 68 1.16 -9.36 -15.65
C LEU A 68 0.41 -8.14 -16.23
N GLY A 69 0.70 -7.79 -17.48
CA GLY A 69 0.09 -6.62 -18.14
C GLY A 69 -1.40 -6.80 -18.40
N THR A 70 -1.81 -7.95 -18.98
CA THR A 70 -3.23 -8.24 -19.24
C THR A 70 -4.03 -8.40 -17.95
N GLY A 71 -3.44 -9.01 -16.92
CA GLY A 71 -4.07 -9.20 -15.62
C GLY A 71 -4.29 -7.88 -14.88
N MET A 72 -3.29 -7.01 -14.87
CA MET A 72 -3.43 -5.66 -14.32
C MET A 72 -4.51 -4.87 -15.06
N TYR A 73 -4.50 -4.91 -16.39
CA TYR A 73 -5.53 -4.26 -17.18
C TYR A 73 -6.93 -4.77 -16.83
N ASN A 74 -7.15 -6.09 -16.92
CA ASN A 74 -8.45 -6.69 -16.65
C ASN A 74 -8.96 -6.36 -15.26
N TYR A 75 -8.09 -6.38 -14.24
CA TYR A 75 -8.48 -6.08 -12.89
C TYR A 75 -8.81 -4.58 -12.70
N TYR A 76 -7.88 -3.69 -13.05
CA TYR A 76 -8.04 -2.27 -12.74
C TYR A 76 -9.05 -1.56 -13.66
N ALA A 77 -9.22 -1.99 -14.91
CA ALA A 77 -10.24 -1.45 -15.80
C ALA A 77 -11.68 -1.79 -15.35
N ASP A 78 -11.86 -2.85 -14.56
CA ASP A 78 -13.14 -3.17 -13.93
C ASP A 78 -13.33 -2.45 -12.58
N VAL A 79 -12.30 -2.42 -11.73
CA VAL A 79 -12.40 -1.96 -10.33
C VAL A 79 -12.30 -0.44 -10.20
N ILE A 80 -11.34 0.20 -10.88
CA ILE A 80 -11.07 1.63 -10.70
C ILE A 80 -12.27 2.53 -11.02
N PRO A 81 -13.07 2.31 -12.09
CA PRO A 81 -14.26 3.14 -12.35
C PRO A 81 -15.38 2.99 -11.32
N LYS A 82 -15.39 1.90 -10.57
CA LYS A 82 -16.35 1.66 -9.49
C LYS A 82 -15.92 2.37 -8.21
N GLU A 83 -14.63 2.28 -7.86
CA GLU A 83 -14.04 2.92 -6.68
C GLU A 83 -13.89 4.45 -6.85
N TYR A 84 -13.59 4.89 -8.07
CA TYR A 84 -13.34 6.30 -8.42
C TYR A 84 -14.23 6.74 -9.58
N PRO A 85 -15.54 7.01 -9.36
CA PRO A 85 -16.48 7.33 -10.44
C PRO A 85 -16.08 8.52 -11.31
N PHE A 86 -15.31 9.46 -10.78
CA PHE A 86 -14.84 10.65 -11.52
C PHE A 86 -13.87 10.32 -12.67
N VAL A 87 -13.27 9.11 -12.69
CA VAL A 87 -12.39 8.70 -13.81
C VAL A 87 -13.16 8.14 -15.01
N LYS A 88 -14.46 7.84 -14.87
CA LYS A 88 -15.29 7.26 -15.96
C LYS A 88 -15.21 8.03 -17.28
N PRO A 89 -15.30 9.38 -17.31
CA PRO A 89 -15.17 10.11 -18.56
C PRO A 89 -13.82 9.95 -19.25
N LEU A 90 -12.73 9.74 -18.46
CA LEU A 90 -11.36 9.62 -18.98
C LEU A 90 -11.10 8.27 -19.63
N ILE A 91 -11.89 7.26 -19.30
CA ILE A 91 -11.74 5.87 -19.76
C ILE A 91 -12.89 5.41 -20.67
N LEU A 92 -13.74 6.31 -21.13
CA LEU A 92 -14.93 5.99 -21.94
C LEU A 92 -14.64 5.12 -23.17
N PHE A 93 -13.45 5.27 -23.75
CA PHE A 93 -13.00 4.52 -24.95
C PHE A 93 -12.06 3.34 -24.61
N ILE A 94 -11.86 3.04 -23.34
CA ILE A 94 -11.08 1.89 -22.90
C ILE A 94 -12.06 0.72 -22.71
N PRO A 95 -11.82 -0.46 -23.31
CA PRO A 95 -12.68 -1.61 -23.13
C PRO A 95 -12.82 -1.97 -21.64
N ALA A 96 -13.99 -2.45 -21.22
CA ALA A 96 -14.21 -2.89 -19.86
C ALA A 96 -13.26 -4.02 -19.48
N GLY A 97 -12.80 -4.02 -18.23
CA GLY A 97 -12.03 -5.12 -17.68
C GLY A 97 -12.92 -6.27 -17.20
N ASP A 98 -12.25 -7.31 -16.71
CA ASP A 98 -12.85 -8.45 -16.03
C ASP A 98 -11.99 -8.75 -14.80
N LYS A 99 -12.51 -8.41 -13.63
CA LYS A 99 -11.82 -8.54 -12.35
C LYS A 99 -11.36 -9.97 -12.08
N GLN A 100 -12.24 -10.95 -12.32
CA GLN A 100 -11.94 -12.36 -12.04
C GLN A 100 -10.82 -12.87 -12.95
N LYS A 101 -10.93 -12.60 -14.25
CA LYS A 101 -9.89 -12.92 -15.24
C LYS A 101 -8.57 -12.23 -14.90
N GLY A 102 -8.62 -10.98 -14.41
CA GLY A 102 -7.44 -10.23 -13.97
C GLY A 102 -6.70 -10.94 -12.84
N ILE A 103 -7.43 -11.39 -11.80
CA ILE A 103 -6.86 -12.14 -10.68
C ILE A 103 -6.26 -13.48 -11.16
N GLU A 104 -6.95 -14.23 -12.01
CA GLU A 104 -6.47 -15.50 -12.57
C GLU A 104 -5.17 -15.32 -13.37
N GLN A 105 -5.12 -14.29 -14.23
CA GLN A 105 -3.93 -13.97 -15.01
C GLN A 105 -2.74 -13.58 -14.13
N LEU A 106 -2.96 -12.70 -13.13
CA LEU A 106 -1.93 -12.32 -12.18
C LEU A 106 -1.45 -13.51 -11.34
N THR A 107 -2.34 -14.41 -10.95
CA THR A 107 -1.99 -15.63 -10.23
C THR A 107 -1.05 -16.51 -11.09
N ARG A 108 -1.40 -16.75 -12.35
CA ARG A 108 -0.54 -17.49 -13.26
C ARG A 108 0.80 -16.81 -13.49
N ALA A 109 0.82 -15.47 -13.68
CA ALA A 109 2.06 -14.71 -13.80
C ALA A 109 2.94 -14.83 -12.53
N SER A 110 2.35 -14.83 -11.34
CA SER A 110 3.07 -14.96 -10.07
C SER A 110 3.68 -16.35 -9.83
N GLU A 111 3.12 -17.39 -10.46
CA GLU A 111 3.55 -18.78 -10.30
C GLU A 111 4.48 -19.24 -11.42
N GLN A 112 4.23 -18.80 -12.65
CA GLN A 112 4.85 -19.32 -13.87
C GLN A 112 5.66 -18.27 -14.65
N GLY A 113 5.57 -16.97 -14.29
CA GLY A 113 6.34 -15.91 -14.91
C GLY A 113 7.84 -16.05 -14.61
N LYS A 114 8.67 -15.76 -15.60
CA LYS A 114 10.13 -15.76 -15.47
C LYS A 114 10.65 -14.43 -14.90
N TYR A 115 10.15 -13.34 -15.43
CA TYR A 115 10.54 -11.97 -15.06
C TYR A 115 9.47 -11.29 -14.20
N ALA A 116 8.19 -11.55 -14.47
CA ALA A 116 7.05 -10.87 -13.85
C ALA A 116 6.57 -11.49 -12.53
N ALA A 117 7.10 -12.65 -12.12
CA ALA A 117 6.57 -13.39 -10.97
C ALA A 117 6.55 -12.57 -9.67
N VAL A 118 7.60 -11.79 -9.41
CA VAL A 118 7.70 -10.98 -8.17
C VAL A 118 6.71 -9.82 -8.21
N GLU A 119 6.66 -9.10 -9.32
CA GLU A 119 5.73 -8.01 -9.54
C GLU A 119 4.28 -8.47 -9.48
N ALA A 120 3.96 -9.60 -10.12
CA ALA A 120 2.63 -10.17 -10.10
C ALA A 120 2.21 -10.57 -8.66
N THR A 121 3.11 -11.19 -7.89
CA THR A 121 2.87 -11.50 -6.48
C THR A 121 2.63 -10.22 -5.67
N TYR A 122 3.40 -9.17 -5.91
CA TYR A 122 3.26 -7.88 -5.24
C TYR A 122 1.93 -7.19 -5.60
N PHE A 123 1.51 -7.21 -6.87
CA PHE A 123 0.24 -6.65 -7.27
C PHE A 123 -0.95 -7.43 -6.71
N LEU A 124 -0.90 -8.75 -6.71
CA LEU A 124 -1.93 -9.57 -6.06
C LEU A 124 -2.05 -9.27 -4.57
N MET A 125 -0.92 -9.16 -3.88
CA MET A 125 -0.91 -8.76 -2.47
C MET A 125 -1.61 -7.41 -2.27
N GLN A 126 -1.30 -6.40 -3.10
CA GLN A 126 -1.96 -5.09 -3.03
C GLN A 126 -3.44 -5.16 -3.37
N ILE A 127 -3.84 -5.94 -4.36
CA ILE A 127 -5.23 -6.17 -4.75
C ILE A 127 -5.99 -6.75 -3.55
N TYR A 128 -5.51 -7.82 -2.97
CA TYR A 128 -6.17 -8.43 -1.81
C TYR A 128 -6.17 -7.51 -0.59
N TYR A 129 -5.15 -6.70 -0.40
CA TYR A 129 -5.06 -5.79 0.75
C TYR A 129 -5.98 -4.57 0.59
N TYR A 130 -5.93 -3.86 -0.55
CA TYR A 130 -6.61 -2.58 -0.70
C TYR A 130 -8.03 -2.68 -1.25
N TYR A 131 -8.29 -3.63 -2.15
CA TYR A 131 -9.55 -3.70 -2.88
C TYR A 131 -10.44 -4.86 -2.43
N GLU A 132 -9.91 -6.08 -2.44
CA GLU A 132 -10.71 -7.27 -2.07
C GLU A 132 -10.88 -7.44 -0.56
N LYS A 133 -10.04 -6.78 0.26
CA LYS A 133 -10.01 -6.88 1.73
C LYS A 133 -9.86 -8.33 2.23
N ASP A 134 -9.30 -9.21 1.40
CA ASP A 134 -8.91 -10.57 1.80
C ASP A 134 -7.51 -10.53 2.41
N TYR A 135 -7.47 -10.08 3.66
CA TYR A 135 -6.21 -9.87 4.38
C TYR A 135 -5.42 -11.16 4.60
N ARG A 136 -6.09 -12.33 4.62
CA ARG A 136 -5.39 -13.62 4.76
C ARG A 136 -4.60 -13.96 3.50
N LYS A 137 -5.20 -13.78 2.30
CA LYS A 137 -4.47 -13.92 1.04
C LYS A 137 -3.37 -12.88 0.89
N ALA A 138 -3.65 -11.63 1.27
CA ALA A 138 -2.62 -10.59 1.26
C ALA A 138 -1.43 -10.95 2.15
N LEU A 139 -1.68 -11.46 3.36
CA LEU A 139 -0.64 -11.90 4.31
C LEU A 139 0.21 -13.05 3.74
N ALA A 140 -0.42 -14.07 3.15
CA ALA A 140 0.31 -15.19 2.55
C ALA A 140 1.27 -14.73 1.43
N LEU A 141 0.82 -13.78 0.59
CA LEU A 141 1.64 -13.20 -0.48
C LEU A 141 2.74 -12.28 0.06
N ALA A 142 2.45 -11.47 1.09
CA ALA A 142 3.43 -10.62 1.76
C ALA A 142 4.53 -11.45 2.43
N ALA A 143 4.18 -12.54 3.10
CA ALA A 143 5.12 -13.49 3.68
C ALA A 143 6.02 -14.12 2.60
N LYS A 144 5.44 -14.64 1.50
CA LYS A 144 6.18 -15.18 0.35
C LYS A 144 7.20 -14.18 -0.21
N LEU A 145 6.82 -12.90 -0.34
CA LEU A 145 7.70 -11.85 -0.82
C LEU A 145 8.82 -11.54 0.19
N HIS A 146 8.48 -11.44 1.47
CA HIS A 146 9.46 -11.16 2.51
C HIS A 146 10.46 -12.31 2.69
N ASP A 147 10.01 -13.57 2.68
CA ASP A 147 10.88 -14.74 2.78
C ASP A 147 11.89 -14.81 1.62
N ARG A 148 11.45 -14.47 0.42
CA ARG A 148 12.31 -14.44 -0.77
C ARG A 148 13.27 -13.23 -0.76
N PHE A 149 12.87 -12.11 -0.18
CA PHE A 149 13.62 -10.85 -0.16
C PHE A 149 13.64 -10.24 1.25
N PRO A 150 14.32 -10.88 2.22
CA PRO A 150 14.22 -10.52 3.65
C PRO A 150 14.79 -9.15 4.01
N THR A 151 15.57 -8.53 3.11
CA THR A 151 16.12 -7.18 3.28
C THR A 151 15.31 -6.11 2.52
N ASN A 152 14.27 -6.50 1.80
CA ASN A 152 13.41 -5.55 1.12
C ASN A 152 12.43 -4.90 2.11
N THR A 153 12.67 -3.64 2.42
CA THR A 153 11.89 -2.86 3.39
C THR A 153 10.40 -2.76 3.00
N LEU A 154 10.10 -2.66 1.70
CA LEU A 154 8.72 -2.57 1.24
C LEU A 154 7.94 -3.84 1.58
N PHE A 155 8.51 -5.01 1.29
CA PHE A 155 7.87 -6.30 1.59
C PHE A 155 7.79 -6.55 3.09
N HIS A 156 8.82 -6.19 3.84
CA HIS A 156 8.82 -6.29 5.30
C HIS A 156 7.72 -5.43 5.94
N ARG A 157 7.52 -4.20 5.48
CA ARG A 157 6.43 -3.31 5.94
C ARG A 157 5.05 -3.84 5.56
N TYR A 158 4.87 -4.38 4.34
CA TYR A 158 3.59 -5.00 3.96
C TYR A 158 3.26 -6.25 4.78
N LEU A 159 4.27 -7.08 5.12
CA LEU A 159 4.08 -8.18 6.06
C LEU A 159 3.50 -7.68 7.38
N GLY A 160 4.11 -6.66 7.99
CA GLY A 160 3.61 -6.06 9.22
C GLY A 160 2.18 -5.50 9.10
N ARG A 161 1.89 -4.77 8.02
CA ARG A 161 0.54 -4.22 7.78
C ARG A 161 -0.52 -5.30 7.58
N CYS A 162 -0.19 -6.39 6.88
CA CYS A 162 -1.11 -7.52 6.71
C CYS A 162 -1.37 -8.22 8.05
N LEU A 163 -0.35 -8.38 8.91
CA LEU A 163 -0.50 -8.91 10.26
C LEU A 163 -1.41 -8.05 11.12
N VAL A 164 -1.29 -6.72 11.04
CA VAL A 164 -2.24 -5.79 11.69
C VAL A 164 -3.68 -6.04 11.22
N SER A 165 -3.87 -6.26 9.92
CA SER A 165 -5.21 -6.45 9.35
C SER A 165 -5.85 -7.80 9.70
N VAL A 166 -5.06 -8.78 10.15
CA VAL A 166 -5.56 -10.07 10.67
C VAL A 166 -5.51 -10.16 12.20
N ASP A 167 -5.19 -9.05 12.86
CA ASP A 167 -5.21 -8.90 14.33
C ASP A 167 -4.16 -9.78 15.07
N ASP A 168 -3.07 -10.17 14.39
CA ASP A 168 -1.96 -10.92 14.99
C ASP A 168 -0.92 -9.98 15.62
N TRP A 169 -1.24 -9.45 16.79
CA TRP A 169 -0.43 -8.43 17.48
C TRP A 169 0.90 -8.96 18.00
N VAL A 170 1.03 -10.25 18.25
CA VAL A 170 2.31 -10.88 18.62
C VAL A 170 3.29 -10.82 17.45
N ALA A 171 2.85 -11.24 16.29
CA ALA A 171 3.66 -11.17 15.07
C ALA A 171 3.90 -9.70 14.63
N VAL A 172 2.91 -8.80 14.76
CA VAL A 172 3.05 -7.36 14.52
C VAL A 172 4.22 -6.79 15.33
N ARG A 173 4.26 -7.06 16.64
CA ARG A 173 5.35 -6.61 17.51
C ARG A 173 6.70 -7.12 17.02
N SER A 174 6.81 -8.41 16.72
CA SER A 174 8.06 -9.00 16.23
C SER A 174 8.56 -8.32 14.95
N VAL A 175 7.68 -8.17 13.95
CA VAL A 175 8.00 -7.58 12.65
C VAL A 175 8.41 -6.11 12.79
N PHE A 176 7.65 -5.29 13.52
CA PHE A 176 7.96 -3.86 13.63
C PHE A 176 9.14 -3.59 14.56
N THR A 177 9.41 -4.45 15.55
CA THR A 177 10.67 -4.40 16.32
C THR A 177 11.87 -4.61 15.38
N ALA A 178 11.83 -5.63 14.53
CA ALA A 178 12.90 -5.89 13.57
C ALA A 178 13.06 -4.73 12.53
N ILE A 179 11.97 -4.12 12.08
CA ILE A 179 12.02 -2.94 11.19
C ILE A 179 12.71 -1.77 11.90
N ARG A 180 12.35 -1.48 13.16
CA ARG A 180 12.96 -0.42 13.95
C ARG A 180 14.45 -0.65 14.15
N GLU A 181 14.84 -1.85 14.59
CA GLU A 181 16.24 -2.21 14.82
C GLU A 181 17.09 -2.06 13.56
N ARG A 182 16.58 -2.50 12.39
CA ARG A 182 17.27 -2.34 11.11
C ARG A 182 17.39 -0.87 10.70
N ALA A 183 16.40 -0.05 10.99
CA ALA A 183 16.45 1.39 10.75
C ALA A 183 17.47 2.08 11.69
N ASP A 184 17.52 1.70 12.97
CA ASP A 184 18.47 2.22 13.95
C ASP A 184 19.92 1.82 13.62
N GLN A 185 20.12 0.66 13.00
CA GLN A 185 21.41 0.21 12.46
C GLN A 185 21.80 0.89 11.14
N GLY A 186 20.96 1.75 10.58
CA GLY A 186 21.20 2.41 9.29
C GLY A 186 21.21 1.44 8.10
N MET A 187 20.53 0.28 8.21
CA MET A 187 20.47 -0.70 7.12
C MET A 187 19.87 -0.09 5.86
N ARG A 188 20.51 -0.33 4.72
CA ARG A 188 20.06 0.22 3.44
C ARG A 188 18.59 -0.13 3.15
N GLY A 189 17.80 0.89 2.81
CA GLY A 189 16.36 0.77 2.55
C GLY A 189 15.48 0.99 3.78
N TYR A 190 16.00 0.86 5.00
CA TYR A 190 15.28 1.13 6.25
C TYR A 190 15.49 2.60 6.66
N ALA A 191 14.76 3.49 6.00
CA ALA A 191 14.85 4.94 6.24
C ALA A 191 14.02 5.36 7.48
N ALA A 192 14.14 6.64 7.86
CA ALA A 192 13.37 7.24 8.95
C ALA A 192 11.85 7.03 8.82
N SER A 193 11.31 7.00 7.60
CA SER A 193 9.89 6.69 7.36
C SER A 193 9.50 5.26 7.77
N SER A 194 10.40 4.29 7.65
CA SER A 194 10.16 2.91 8.12
C SER A 194 10.20 2.83 9.64
N ARG A 195 11.12 3.56 10.27
CA ARG A 195 11.20 3.68 11.73
C ARG A 195 9.95 4.35 12.31
N ARG A 196 9.49 5.46 11.70
CA ARG A 196 8.24 6.13 12.08
C ARG A 196 7.04 5.17 12.07
N GLU A 197 6.91 4.38 11.01
CA GLU A 197 5.84 3.39 10.91
C GLU A 197 5.97 2.30 11.98
N ALA A 198 7.20 1.86 12.27
CA ALA A 198 7.44 0.88 13.32
C ALA A 198 7.04 1.41 14.69
N GLU A 199 7.40 2.65 15.03
CA GLU A 199 6.98 3.28 16.30
C GLU A 199 5.45 3.33 16.42
N TYR A 200 4.74 3.71 15.35
CA TYR A 200 3.28 3.73 15.38
C TYR A 200 2.67 2.36 15.68
N TYR A 201 3.12 1.30 14.99
CA TYR A 201 2.55 -0.03 15.17
C TYR A 201 3.01 -0.74 16.45
N LEU A 202 4.19 -0.41 16.98
CA LEU A 202 4.61 -0.86 18.31
C LEU A 202 3.72 -0.25 19.40
N GLY A 203 3.43 1.05 19.32
CA GLY A 203 2.45 1.69 20.22
C GLY A 203 1.05 1.07 20.10
N MET A 204 0.61 0.72 18.87
CA MET A 204 -0.65 -0.01 18.68
C MET A 204 -0.62 -1.39 19.32
N ALA A 205 0.47 -2.15 19.21
CA ALA A 205 0.63 -3.45 19.84
C ALA A 205 0.56 -3.35 21.37
N ASP A 206 1.18 -2.33 21.96
CA ASP A 206 1.09 -2.08 23.41
C ASP A 206 -0.34 -1.77 23.83
N MET A 207 -1.08 -0.96 23.09
CA MET A 207 -2.49 -0.70 23.37
C MET A 207 -3.34 -1.98 23.33
N MET A 208 -3.10 -2.84 22.33
CA MET A 208 -3.85 -4.09 22.18
C MET A 208 -3.51 -5.12 23.27
N GLU A 209 -2.32 -5.02 23.84
CA GLU A 209 -1.91 -5.82 25.01
C GLU A 209 -2.39 -5.23 26.36
N GLY A 210 -3.13 -4.12 26.33
CA GLY A 210 -3.59 -3.45 27.56
C GLY A 210 -2.49 -2.68 28.31
N LYS A 211 -1.45 -2.23 27.59
CA LYS A 211 -0.29 -1.51 28.12
C LYS A 211 -0.24 -0.05 27.63
N PRO A 212 -1.27 0.77 27.89
CA PRO A 212 -1.35 2.13 27.34
C PRO A 212 -0.19 3.03 27.79
N ASN A 213 0.40 2.79 28.96
CA ASN A 213 1.55 3.56 29.42
C ASN A 213 2.82 3.27 28.61
N GLU A 214 2.98 2.05 28.14
CA GLU A 214 4.09 1.63 27.26
C GLU A 214 3.87 2.12 25.82
N ALA A 215 2.62 2.23 25.37
CA ALA A 215 2.27 2.75 24.04
C ALA A 215 2.61 4.23 23.85
N LEU A 216 2.49 5.02 24.90
CA LEU A 216 2.60 6.48 24.85
C LEU A 216 3.97 6.97 24.31
N PRO A 217 5.13 6.47 24.77
CA PRO A 217 6.43 6.82 24.22
C PRO A 217 6.55 6.53 22.73
N HIS A 218 6.01 5.40 22.25
CA HIS A 218 6.02 5.03 20.84
C HIS A 218 5.23 6.01 19.98
N PHE A 219 4.03 6.41 20.41
CA PHE A 219 3.24 7.39 19.66
C PHE A 219 3.89 8.78 19.65
N TYR A 220 4.51 9.21 20.75
CA TYR A 220 5.26 10.47 20.77
C TYR A 220 6.49 10.43 19.87
N GLN A 221 7.21 9.31 19.84
CA GLN A 221 8.33 9.13 18.91
C GLN A 221 7.86 9.20 17.45
N CYS A 222 6.72 8.57 17.14
CA CYS A 222 6.09 8.65 15.82
C CYS A 222 5.73 10.11 15.47
N ASP A 223 5.08 10.86 16.38
CA ASP A 223 4.71 12.28 16.16
C ASP A 223 5.95 13.14 15.94
N ALA A 224 7.00 12.99 16.76
CA ALA A 224 8.25 13.71 16.59
C ALA A 224 8.89 13.47 15.22
N MET A 225 8.95 12.22 14.78
CA MET A 225 9.46 11.86 13.45
C MET A 225 8.57 12.40 12.32
N CYS A 226 7.25 12.47 12.51
CA CYS A 226 6.38 13.11 11.53
C CYS A 226 6.73 14.59 11.35
N ARG A 227 7.04 15.34 12.41
CA ARG A 227 7.43 16.76 12.32
C ARG A 227 8.70 16.98 11.49
N GLU A 228 9.59 15.99 11.49
CA GLU A 228 10.82 16.02 10.69
C GLU A 228 10.59 15.62 9.23
N LEU A 229 9.69 14.66 8.98
CA LEU A 229 9.48 14.03 7.67
C LEU A 229 8.39 14.72 6.83
N ASP A 230 7.35 15.23 7.47
CA ASP A 230 6.14 15.72 6.81
C ASP A 230 6.28 17.22 6.45
N LYS A 231 7.01 17.51 5.36
CA LYS A 231 7.33 18.91 4.95
C LYS A 231 6.15 19.62 4.27
N GLU A 232 5.23 18.86 3.67
CA GLU A 232 4.10 19.42 2.90
C GLU A 232 2.77 19.42 3.68
N GLY A 233 2.81 19.07 4.95
CA GLY A 233 1.64 18.98 5.82
C GLY A 233 1.57 17.67 6.58
N ALA A 234 0.68 17.59 7.58
CA ALA A 234 0.54 16.43 8.44
C ALA A 234 0.21 15.16 7.63
N SER A 235 0.96 14.09 7.89
CA SER A 235 0.67 12.76 7.33
C SER A 235 -0.41 12.04 8.14
N GLY A 236 -0.92 10.95 7.57
CA GLY A 236 -1.82 10.06 8.31
C GLY A 236 -1.21 9.49 9.59
N PHE A 237 0.11 9.28 9.62
CA PHE A 237 0.79 8.86 10.86
C PHE A 237 0.76 9.94 11.94
N MET A 238 0.92 11.23 11.57
CA MET A 238 0.82 12.34 12.53
C MET A 238 -0.58 12.44 13.13
N ALA A 239 -1.61 12.45 12.28
CA ALA A 239 -3.01 12.53 12.73
C ALA A 239 -3.38 11.35 13.64
N MET A 240 -3.07 10.13 13.21
CA MET A 240 -3.40 8.93 13.97
C MET A 240 -2.58 8.78 15.26
N ALA A 241 -1.29 9.16 15.27
CA ALA A 241 -0.48 9.13 16.50
C ALA A 241 -1.03 10.11 17.54
N ASN A 242 -1.37 11.36 17.15
CA ASN A 242 -1.97 12.31 18.07
C ASN A 242 -3.35 11.85 18.58
N LEU A 243 -4.17 11.21 17.73
CA LEU A 243 -5.42 10.59 18.15
C LEU A 243 -5.17 9.52 19.22
N LYS A 244 -4.20 8.61 18.99
CA LYS A 244 -3.86 7.54 19.96
C LYS A 244 -3.29 8.08 21.27
N ILE A 245 -2.47 9.13 21.23
CA ILE A 245 -1.99 9.84 22.43
C ILE A 245 -3.18 10.36 23.24
N GLY A 246 -4.17 10.98 22.59
CA GLY A 246 -5.39 11.43 23.25
C GLY A 246 -6.15 10.27 23.91
N MET A 247 -6.32 9.15 23.19
CA MET A 247 -6.97 7.95 23.71
C MET A 247 -6.24 7.40 24.96
N VAL A 248 -4.90 7.36 24.94
CA VAL A 248 -4.11 6.93 26.09
C VAL A 248 -4.31 7.88 27.30
N TYR A 249 -4.36 9.20 27.06
CA TYR A 249 -4.62 10.14 28.14
C TYR A 249 -6.02 10.00 28.74
N ASP A 250 -7.03 9.71 27.93
CA ASP A 250 -8.36 9.40 28.45
C ASP A 250 -8.35 8.14 29.35
N ILE A 251 -7.65 7.07 28.93
CA ILE A 251 -7.46 5.87 29.74
C ILE A 251 -6.79 6.19 31.08
N GLN A 252 -5.83 7.13 31.08
CA GLN A 252 -5.12 7.59 32.27
C GLN A 252 -5.94 8.57 33.16
N GLY A 253 -7.14 8.97 32.72
CA GLY A 253 -7.95 9.99 33.40
C GLY A 253 -7.42 11.42 33.22
N LYS A 254 -6.49 11.65 32.32
CA LYS A 254 -5.87 12.96 32.04
C LYS A 254 -6.65 13.71 30.96
N ARG A 255 -7.91 14.02 31.25
CA ARG A 255 -8.87 14.53 30.26
C ARG A 255 -8.40 15.80 29.53
N GLU A 256 -7.80 16.76 30.24
CA GLU A 256 -7.35 18.03 29.63
C GLU A 256 -6.27 17.77 28.56
N LEU A 257 -5.34 16.83 28.82
CA LEU A 257 -4.31 16.43 27.87
C LEU A 257 -4.91 15.69 26.67
N ALA A 258 -5.91 14.83 26.90
CA ALA A 258 -6.63 14.13 25.83
C ALA A 258 -7.33 15.13 24.90
N VAL A 259 -8.08 16.10 25.47
CA VAL A 259 -8.77 17.14 24.71
C VAL A 259 -7.77 17.96 23.88
N ALA A 260 -6.61 18.31 24.42
CA ALA A 260 -5.58 19.04 23.69
C ALA A 260 -5.08 18.25 22.47
N GLN A 261 -4.95 16.92 22.58
CA GLN A 261 -4.52 16.08 21.47
C GLN A 261 -5.62 15.96 20.40
N TYR A 262 -6.88 15.71 20.79
CA TYR A 262 -7.98 15.64 19.83
C TYR A 262 -8.18 16.95 19.05
N LYS A 263 -8.02 18.12 19.70
CA LYS A 263 -8.06 19.42 19.02
C LYS A 263 -6.96 19.54 17.95
N LYS A 264 -5.74 19.07 18.22
CA LYS A 264 -4.67 19.03 17.20
C LYS A 264 -5.05 18.16 16.00
N VAL A 265 -5.73 17.02 16.23
CA VAL A 265 -6.17 16.13 15.14
C VAL A 265 -7.16 16.86 14.23
N LEU A 266 -8.07 17.66 14.77
CA LEU A 266 -9.06 18.45 14.00
C LEU A 266 -8.42 19.57 13.15
N GLU A 267 -7.16 19.98 13.45
CA GLU A 267 -6.40 20.94 12.63
C GLU A 267 -5.68 20.27 11.45
N MET A 268 -5.73 18.92 11.37
CA MET A 268 -5.06 18.14 10.34
C MET A 268 -6.07 17.68 9.29
N LYS A 269 -5.55 17.30 8.09
CA LYS A 269 -6.37 16.60 7.11
C LYS A 269 -6.89 15.28 7.70
N ASP A 270 -8.15 14.92 7.40
CA ASP A 270 -8.71 13.63 7.85
C ASP A 270 -7.98 12.44 7.23
N TYR A 271 -7.62 11.48 8.09
CA TYR A 271 -7.03 10.21 7.72
C TYR A 271 -7.71 9.07 8.49
N ASN A 272 -8.29 8.14 7.75
CA ASN A 272 -8.98 6.96 8.32
C ASN A 272 -10.06 7.32 9.35
N GLY A 273 -10.79 8.41 9.14
CA GLY A 273 -11.84 8.89 10.04
C GLY A 273 -11.29 9.48 11.34
N SER A 274 -10.06 10.01 11.33
CA SER A 274 -9.43 10.63 12.52
C SER A 274 -10.23 11.84 13.02
N GLU A 275 -10.81 12.64 12.11
CA GLU A 275 -11.65 13.80 12.44
C GLU A 275 -12.92 13.38 13.18
N ALA A 276 -13.64 12.38 12.65
CA ALA A 276 -14.86 11.87 13.28
C ALA A 276 -14.58 11.28 14.67
N GLN A 277 -13.52 10.47 14.81
CA GLN A 277 -13.11 9.89 16.08
C GLN A 277 -12.68 10.97 17.09
N ALA A 278 -11.89 11.96 16.67
CA ALA A 278 -11.49 13.06 17.57
C ALA A 278 -12.70 13.87 18.03
N THR A 279 -13.67 14.13 17.15
CA THR A 279 -14.92 14.82 17.48
C THR A 279 -15.75 14.03 18.51
N GLU A 280 -15.89 12.72 18.30
CA GLU A 280 -16.57 11.83 19.25
C GLU A 280 -15.89 11.84 20.62
N PHE A 281 -14.54 11.71 20.64
CA PHE A 281 -13.80 11.66 21.91
C PHE A 281 -13.70 13.03 22.61
N LEU A 282 -13.91 14.13 21.90
CA LEU A 282 -14.10 15.44 22.54
C LEU A 282 -15.41 15.52 23.32
N GLN A 283 -16.47 14.88 22.82
CA GLN A 283 -17.78 14.84 23.49
C GLN A 283 -17.83 13.82 24.61
N SER A 284 -17.23 12.65 24.38
CA SER A 284 -17.21 11.53 25.34
C SER A 284 -15.81 10.93 25.43
N PRO A 285 -15.17 10.88 26.61
CA PRO A 285 -13.83 10.32 26.74
C PRO A 285 -13.73 8.92 26.16
N TYR A 286 -12.63 8.65 25.46
CA TYR A 286 -12.34 7.30 24.98
C TYR A 286 -12.27 6.32 26.14
N ARG A 287 -12.90 5.16 25.97
CA ARG A 287 -12.83 4.03 26.93
C ARG A 287 -12.33 2.81 26.18
N GLN A 288 -11.28 2.19 26.70
CA GLN A 288 -10.78 0.95 26.12
C GLN A 288 -11.80 -0.17 26.37
N GLU A 289 -12.34 -0.75 25.30
CA GLU A 289 -13.15 -1.95 25.42
C GLU A 289 -12.27 -3.10 25.92
N VAL A 290 -12.65 -3.70 27.03
CA VAL A 290 -12.00 -4.92 27.52
C VAL A 290 -12.39 -6.04 26.56
N ARG A 291 -11.50 -6.39 25.63
CA ARG A 291 -11.69 -7.59 24.81
C ARG A 291 -11.69 -8.79 25.77
N SER A 292 -12.86 -9.42 25.98
CA SER A 292 -12.93 -10.74 26.62
C SER A 292 -12.10 -11.71 25.78
N ARG A 293 -11.10 -12.31 26.40
CA ARG A 293 -10.21 -13.32 25.81
C ARG A 293 -10.98 -14.58 25.46
#